data_3d328498e8dc4a3e8d8b1f62b9e74f99
#
_entry.id   3d328498e8dc4a3e8d8b1f62b9e74f99
#
_cell.length_a   1.000
_cell.length_b   1.000
_cell.length_c   1.000
_cell.angle_alpha   90.00
_cell.angle_beta   90.00
_cell.angle_gamma   90.00
#
_symmetry.space_group_name_H-M   'P 1'
#
loop_
_entity.id
_entity.type
_entity.pdbx_description
1 polymer ?
#
loop_
_entity_poly.entity_id
_entity_poly.type
_entity_poly.pdbx_seq_one_letter_code
_entity_poly.pdbx_strand_id
1 'polypeptide(L)'
;MAWKVELHPHALKELSRLGGPGQQRILRFLRERIQTEENPRRLGGPLHGAKRDLWKYRIGDYRLICDIQDDKVLVLMLRVGHRRQIYR
;
A
#
# COMPACT_ATOMS: atom_id res chain seq x y z
N MET A 1 6.72 17.78 -1.08
CA MET A 1 5.31 17.77 -0.74
C MET A 1 4.89 16.40 -0.23
N ALA A 2 4.11 16.37 0.82
CA ALA A 2 3.67 15.09 1.38
C ALA A 2 2.50 14.52 0.57
N TRP A 3 2.56 13.24 0.28
CA TRP A 3 1.44 12.53 -0.34
C TRP A 3 0.44 12.12 0.73
N LYS A 4 -0.84 12.26 0.43
CA LYS A 4 -1.88 11.69 1.27
C LYS A 4 -1.90 10.18 1.12
N VAL A 5 -2.20 9.49 2.21
CA VAL A 5 -2.44 8.05 2.18
C VAL A 5 -3.83 7.80 2.72
N GLU A 6 -4.65 7.11 1.95
CA GLU A 6 -5.97 6.67 2.38
C GLU A 6 -6.08 5.16 2.22
N LEU A 7 -6.90 4.55 3.05
CA LEU A 7 -7.15 3.12 3.01
C LEU A 7 -8.58 2.88 2.54
N HIS A 8 -8.70 2.12 1.45
CA HIS A 8 -10.00 1.63 1.03
C HIS A 8 -10.61 0.77 2.15
N PRO A 9 -11.94 0.78 2.36
CA PRO A 9 -12.55 -0.05 3.42
C PRO A 9 -12.15 -1.52 3.38
N HIS A 10 -11.97 -2.07 2.19
CA HIS A 10 -11.51 -3.45 2.04
C HIS A 10 -10.10 -3.63 2.61
N ALA A 11 -9.19 -2.70 2.31
CA ALA A 11 -7.82 -2.74 2.83
C ALA A 11 -7.79 -2.55 4.34
N LEU A 12 -8.64 -1.67 4.86
CA LEU A 12 -8.74 -1.44 6.30
C LEU A 12 -9.15 -2.73 7.01
N LYS A 13 -10.11 -3.45 6.46
CA LYS A 13 -10.56 -4.73 6.99
C LYS A 13 -9.44 -5.77 6.96
N GLU A 14 -8.72 -5.86 5.85
CA GLU A 14 -7.59 -6.78 5.74
C GLU A 14 -6.48 -6.43 6.75
N LEU A 15 -6.20 -5.13 6.89
CA LEU A 15 -5.19 -4.65 7.85
C LEU A 15 -5.56 -5.08 9.27
N SER A 16 -6.84 -4.97 9.64
CA SER A 16 -7.30 -5.32 10.97
C SER A 16 -7.09 -6.80 11.31
N ARG A 17 -6.93 -7.65 10.30
CA ARG A 17 -6.72 -9.08 10.49
C ARG A 17 -5.26 -9.50 10.63
N LEU A 18 -4.33 -8.57 10.46
CA LEU A 18 -2.90 -8.90 10.48
C LEU A 18 -2.32 -9.04 11.89
N GLY A 19 -3.06 -8.62 12.90
CA GLY A 19 -2.52 -8.55 14.26
C GLY A 19 -1.68 -7.29 14.46
N GLY A 20 -1.39 -6.97 15.76
CA GLY A 20 -0.76 -5.72 16.13
C GLY A 20 0.58 -5.44 15.47
N PRO A 21 1.56 -6.37 15.53
CA PRO A 21 2.89 -6.12 14.93
C PRO A 21 2.83 -5.87 13.44
N GLY A 22 2.02 -6.62 12.71
CA GLY A 22 1.84 -6.44 11.27
C GLY A 22 1.21 -5.10 10.94
N GLN A 23 0.17 -4.74 11.68
CA GLN A 23 -0.50 -3.46 11.51
C GLN A 23 0.45 -2.28 11.74
N GLN A 24 1.22 -2.33 12.82
CA GLN A 24 2.16 -1.27 13.15
C GLN A 24 3.23 -1.12 12.09
N ARG A 25 3.73 -2.23 11.59
CA ARG A 25 4.77 -2.22 10.56
C ARG A 25 4.29 -1.56 9.27
N ILE A 26 3.08 -1.88 8.86
CA ILE A 26 2.50 -1.33 7.64
C ILE A 26 2.18 0.15 7.80
N LEU A 27 1.55 0.53 8.92
CA LEU A 27 1.22 1.92 9.19
C LEU A 27 2.48 2.79 9.29
N ARG A 28 3.55 2.26 9.89
CA ARG A 28 4.83 2.95 9.95
C ARG A 28 5.40 3.17 8.55
N PHE A 29 5.36 2.16 7.70
CA PHE A 29 5.83 2.26 6.33
C PHE A 29 5.07 3.36 5.58
N LEU A 30 3.75 3.36 5.68
CA LEU A 30 2.93 4.37 5.01
C LEU A 30 3.25 5.78 5.49
N ARG A 31 3.41 5.94 6.80
CA ARG A 31 3.68 7.25 7.40
C ARG A 31 5.10 7.73 7.16
N GLU A 32 6.09 6.86 7.31
CA GLU A 32 7.49 7.25 7.27
C GLU A 32 8.11 7.19 5.87
N ARG A 33 7.61 6.31 5.02
CA ARG A 33 8.20 6.08 3.70
C ARG A 33 7.36 6.62 2.55
N ILE A 34 6.05 6.53 2.64
CA ILE A 34 5.16 6.95 1.54
C ILE A 34 4.75 8.41 1.69
N GLN A 35 4.26 8.80 2.85
CA GLN A 35 3.80 10.18 3.06
C GLN A 35 4.92 11.22 2.91
N THR A 36 6.15 10.84 3.19
CA THR A 36 7.31 11.74 3.11
C THR A 36 7.99 11.71 1.75
N GLU A 37 7.64 10.76 0.88
CA GLU A 37 8.29 10.61 -0.40
C GLU A 37 7.75 11.61 -1.42
N GLU A 38 8.63 12.21 -2.22
CA GLU A 38 8.22 13.11 -3.30
C GLU A 38 7.53 12.33 -4.43
N ASN A 39 8.02 11.13 -4.70
CA ASN A 39 7.46 10.27 -5.73
C ASN A 39 7.27 8.87 -5.17
N PRO A 40 6.02 8.50 -4.83
CA PRO A 40 5.76 7.19 -4.23
C PRO A 40 6.12 6.02 -5.15
N ARG A 41 6.33 6.26 -6.45
CA ARG A 41 6.75 5.23 -7.39
C ARG A 41 8.24 4.90 -7.29
N ARG A 42 9.01 5.63 -6.50
CA ARG A 42 10.41 5.28 -6.23
C ARG A 42 10.55 4.01 -5.42
N LEU A 43 9.51 3.70 -4.63
CA LEU A 43 9.45 2.47 -3.86
C LEU A 43 8.50 1.51 -4.57
N GLY A 44 8.70 0.22 -4.36
CA GLY A 44 7.82 -0.78 -4.95
C GLY A 44 7.97 -0.93 -6.45
N GLY A 45 6.90 -1.36 -7.10
CA GLY A 45 6.88 -1.58 -8.54
C GLY A 45 5.46 -1.77 -9.07
N PRO A 46 5.32 -1.82 -10.42
CA PRO A 46 4.01 -2.01 -11.03
C PRO A 46 3.46 -3.41 -10.75
N LEU A 47 2.14 -3.50 -10.59
CA LEU A 47 1.46 -4.77 -10.44
C LEU A 47 1.08 -5.28 -11.83
N HIS A 48 1.76 -6.32 -12.27
CA HIS A 48 1.50 -6.90 -13.59
C HIS A 48 0.20 -7.70 -13.58
N GLY A 49 -0.51 -7.68 -14.70
CA GLY A 49 -1.75 -8.41 -14.87
C GLY A 49 -3.00 -7.72 -14.35
N ALA A 50 -2.86 -6.55 -13.75
CA ALA A 50 -4.00 -5.77 -13.32
C ALA A 50 -4.67 -5.07 -14.51
N LYS A 51 -5.98 -4.85 -14.40
CA LYS A 51 -6.74 -4.18 -15.48
C LYS A 51 -6.47 -2.70 -15.56
N ARG A 52 -5.88 -2.11 -14.53
CA ARG A 52 -5.49 -0.71 -14.47
C ARG A 52 -4.12 -0.59 -13.84
N ASP A 53 -3.53 0.60 -13.90
CA ASP A 53 -2.20 0.83 -13.39
C ASP A 53 -2.21 0.84 -11.87
N LEU A 54 -1.88 -0.30 -11.27
CA LEU A 54 -1.75 -0.45 -9.83
C LEU A 54 -0.29 -0.60 -9.45
N TRP A 55 0.01 -0.26 -8.22
CA TRP A 55 1.37 -0.28 -7.69
C TRP A 55 1.43 -1.20 -6.48
N LYS A 56 2.52 -1.93 -6.34
CA LYS A 56 2.71 -2.83 -5.20
C LYS A 56 3.90 -2.39 -4.37
N TYR A 57 3.74 -2.47 -3.06
CA TYR A 57 4.82 -2.28 -2.11
C TYR A 57 5.05 -3.57 -1.36
N ARG A 58 6.30 -3.79 -0.99
CA ARG A 58 6.73 -4.99 -0.30
C ARG A 58 7.34 -4.61 1.04
N ILE A 59 6.76 -5.14 2.12
CA ILE A 59 7.22 -4.90 3.49
C ILE A 59 7.40 -6.26 4.14
N GLY A 60 8.65 -6.79 4.12
CA GLY A 60 8.88 -8.15 4.57
C GLY A 60 8.03 -9.14 3.77
N ASP A 61 7.20 -9.91 4.47
CA ASP A 61 6.29 -10.86 3.83
C ASP A 61 4.93 -10.28 3.50
N TYR A 62 4.72 -8.99 3.78
CA TYR A 62 3.47 -8.33 3.46
C TYR A 62 3.54 -7.66 2.10
N ARG A 63 2.38 -7.56 1.45
CA ARG A 63 2.23 -6.87 0.17
C ARG A 63 1.09 -5.88 0.28
N LEU A 64 1.32 -4.69 -0.26
CA LEU A 64 0.31 -3.66 -0.39
C LEU A 64 0.01 -3.47 -1.87
N ILE A 65 -1.26 -3.35 -2.22
CA ILE A 65 -1.67 -2.98 -3.57
C ILE A 65 -2.34 -1.63 -3.48
N CYS A 66 -1.80 -0.67 -4.23
CA CYS A 66 -2.21 0.72 -4.13
C CYS A 66 -2.55 1.29 -5.49
N ASP A 67 -3.40 2.30 -5.47
CA ASP A 67 -3.73 3.14 -6.61
C ASP A 67 -3.10 4.51 -6.36
N ILE A 68 -2.13 4.88 -7.18
CA ILE A 68 -1.45 6.16 -7.05
C ILE A 68 -2.16 7.18 -7.94
N GLN A 69 -2.76 8.16 -7.32
CA GLN A 69 -3.54 9.19 -8.01
C GLN A 69 -2.79 10.51 -7.99
N ASP A 70 -2.08 10.79 -9.08
CA ASP A 70 -1.20 11.96 -9.16
C ASP A 70 -1.96 13.28 -9.08
N ASP A 71 -3.14 13.35 -9.70
CA ASP A 71 -3.97 14.54 -9.70
C ASP A 71 -4.44 14.95 -8.29
N LYS A 72 -4.52 13.99 -7.39
CA LYS A 72 -4.96 14.22 -6.00
C LYS A 72 -3.81 14.16 -5.00
N VAL A 73 -2.59 13.86 -5.47
CA VAL A 73 -1.41 13.63 -4.61
C VAL A 73 -1.78 12.59 -3.53
N LEU A 74 -2.39 11.49 -3.96
CA LEU A 74 -2.99 10.48 -3.09
C LEU A 74 -2.50 9.10 -3.45
N VAL A 75 -2.14 8.34 -2.42
CA VAL A 75 -1.90 6.89 -2.53
C VAL A 75 -3.04 6.20 -1.81
N LEU A 76 -3.91 5.54 -2.57
CA LEU A 76 -5.05 4.80 -2.03
C LEU A 76 -4.67 3.33 -1.88
N MET A 77 -4.59 2.84 -0.65
CA MET A 77 -4.31 1.43 -0.40
C MET A 77 -5.57 0.61 -0.60
N LEU A 78 -5.55 -0.25 -1.61
CA LEU A 78 -6.69 -1.09 -1.99
C LEU A 78 -6.68 -2.44 -1.29
N ARG A 79 -5.50 -3.02 -1.11
CA ARG A 79 -5.36 -4.33 -0.49
C ARG A 79 -4.07 -4.40 0.32
N VAL A 80 -4.10 -5.21 1.37
CA VAL A 80 -2.92 -5.55 2.15
C VAL A 80 -3.06 -7.00 2.63
N GLY A 81 -1.96 -7.73 2.64
CA GLY A 81 -1.97 -9.09 3.12
C GLY A 81 -0.62 -9.74 3.05
N HIS A 82 -0.56 -10.97 3.56
CA HIS A 82 0.62 -11.80 3.44
C HIS A 82 0.80 -12.19 1.98
N ARG A 83 2.05 -12.24 1.51
CA ARG A 83 2.36 -12.53 0.09
C ARG A 83 1.66 -13.77 -0.46
N ARG A 84 1.44 -14.77 0.38
CA ARG A 84 0.79 -16.02 -0.04
C ARG A 84 -0.71 -15.89 -0.22
N GLN A 85 -1.31 -14.88 0.37
CA GLN A 85 -2.76 -14.67 0.34
C GLN A 85 -3.18 -13.68 -0.73
N ILE A 86 -2.38 -12.63 -0.91
CA ILE A 86 -2.79 -11.50 -1.74
C ILE A 86 -2.66 -11.79 -3.25
N TYR A 87 -1.88 -12.78 -3.64
CA TYR A 87 -1.67 -13.15 -5.04
C TYR A 87 -2.43 -14.41 -5.46
N ARG A 88 -3.37 -14.83 -4.67
CA ARG A 88 -4.25 -15.95 -5.03
C ARG A 88 -5.38 -15.49 -5.92
#